data_20cc57ccaca6cede3c0da569c548525e
#
_entry.id   20cc57ccaca6cede3c0da569c548525e
#
_cell.length_a   1.000
_cell.length_b   1.000
_cell.length_c   1.000
_cell.angle_alpha   90.00
_cell.angle_beta   90.00
_cell.angle_gamma   90.00
#
_symmetry.space_group_name_H-M   'P 1'
#
loop_
_entity.id
_entity.type
_entity.pdbx_description
1 polymer ?
#
loop_
_entity_poly.entity_id
_entity_poly.type
_entity_poly.pdbx_seq_one_letter_code
_entity_poly.pdbx_strand_id
1 'polypeptide(L)'
;MSEQVEQVIQFLVCPQNDFIDKIEKGQRKKNKLHVGYQSSIKLRGDENRGEPDFFIEMVSRMYDDNIEGSEKISVIIDEDWHPKSCVEFPVFGEHCIKGTEGAKLPGRLEEFRRHPQTKIIRANSINIASSPNYSKTLEEICGNTRISNIRVGVIGVWTHVKVEYLMFNLHTLWPKFFFNQIAVCEPLCASPQLEFHNVAIKKFRLFNIHVYDNIDQYCSEWLGLNSQNFSITLDRHLEEPDADDLDR
;
A
#
# COMPACT_ATOMS: atom_id res chain seq x y z
N MET A 1 -8.19 -23.69 -18.94
CA MET A 1 -6.73 -23.53 -18.95
C MET A 1 -6.43 -22.50 -17.88
N SER A 2 -5.68 -22.83 -16.84
CA SER A 2 -5.22 -21.84 -15.85
C SER A 2 -4.35 -20.83 -16.59
N GLU A 3 -4.72 -19.54 -16.58
CA GLU A 3 -3.85 -18.49 -17.10
C GLU A 3 -2.55 -18.52 -16.31
N GLN A 4 -1.45 -18.73 -17.00
CA GLN A 4 -0.14 -18.78 -16.36
C GLN A 4 0.25 -17.36 -16.00
N VAL A 5 0.37 -17.06 -14.70
CA VAL A 5 0.87 -15.78 -14.22
C VAL A 5 2.37 -15.71 -14.54
N GLU A 6 2.76 -14.69 -15.29
CA GLU A 6 4.15 -14.45 -15.70
C GLU A 6 4.81 -13.37 -14.86
N GLN A 7 4.02 -12.45 -14.30
CA GLN A 7 4.52 -11.31 -13.56
C GLN A 7 3.56 -10.83 -12.49
N VAL A 8 4.10 -10.31 -11.40
CA VAL A 8 3.36 -9.62 -10.35
C VAL A 8 3.88 -8.20 -10.21
N ILE A 9 2.99 -7.23 -10.12
CA ILE A 9 3.30 -5.84 -9.79
C ILE A 9 2.68 -5.54 -8.42
N GLN A 10 3.51 -5.22 -7.44
CA GLN A 10 3.07 -4.85 -6.11
C GLN A 10 3.20 -3.34 -5.90
N PHE A 11 2.07 -2.66 -5.67
CA PHE A 11 2.06 -1.26 -5.27
C PHE A 11 2.08 -1.11 -3.77
N LEU A 12 2.96 -0.25 -3.28
CA LEU A 12 3.00 0.26 -1.91
C LEU A 12 2.56 1.72 -1.96
N VAL A 13 1.33 2.00 -1.54
CA VAL A 13 0.71 3.32 -1.66
C VAL A 13 1.01 4.15 -0.41
N CYS A 14 1.75 5.23 -0.57
CA CYS A 14 2.10 6.19 0.49
C CYS A 14 2.58 5.57 1.81
N PRO A 15 3.54 4.63 1.79
CA PRO A 15 4.05 4.02 3.02
C PRO A 15 5.06 4.96 3.72
N GLN A 16 4.73 6.26 3.82
CA GLN A 16 5.63 7.30 4.32
C GLN A 16 5.34 7.64 5.78
N ASN A 17 6.35 8.13 6.51
CA ASN A 17 6.26 8.41 7.95
C ASN A 17 5.11 9.35 8.31
N ASP A 18 4.80 10.36 7.50
CA ASP A 18 3.68 11.27 7.76
C ASP A 18 2.31 10.57 7.79
N PHE A 19 2.20 9.39 7.21
CA PHE A 19 0.95 8.62 7.15
C PHE A 19 0.89 7.44 8.11
N ILE A 20 1.99 6.67 8.23
CA ILE A 20 1.97 5.37 8.90
C ILE A 20 3.03 5.18 10.00
N ASP A 21 3.78 6.23 10.36
CA ASP A 21 4.74 6.13 11.46
C ASP A 21 4.05 5.68 12.75
N LYS A 22 4.75 4.87 13.57
CA LYS A 22 4.19 4.42 14.83
C LYS A 22 4.02 5.61 15.77
N ILE A 23 2.87 5.72 16.40
CA ILE A 23 2.56 6.68 17.44
C ILE A 23 2.05 5.94 18.67
N GLU A 24 2.26 6.50 19.86
CA GLU A 24 1.77 5.93 21.10
C GLU A 24 0.27 6.18 21.30
N LYS A 25 -0.39 5.31 22.10
CA LYS A 25 -1.80 5.49 22.46
C LYS A 25 -1.99 6.85 23.14
N GLY A 26 -2.95 7.63 22.64
CA GLY A 26 -3.21 8.99 23.14
C GLY A 26 -2.22 10.07 22.66
N GLN A 27 -1.20 9.70 21.89
CA GLN A 27 -0.30 10.68 21.28
C GLN A 27 -1.01 11.43 20.15
N ARG A 28 -0.87 12.76 20.14
CA ARG A 28 -1.41 13.59 19.06
C ARG A 28 -0.73 13.25 17.72
N LYS A 29 -1.53 13.10 16.67
CA LYS A 29 -1.04 12.93 15.30
C LYS A 29 -0.13 14.08 14.90
N LYS A 30 0.99 13.79 14.21
CA LYS A 30 1.92 14.82 13.69
C LYS A 30 1.24 15.72 12.65
N ASN A 31 0.36 15.13 11.85
CA ASN A 31 -0.46 15.82 10.87
C ASN A 31 -1.83 15.13 10.75
N LYS A 32 -2.81 15.81 10.15
CA LYS A 32 -4.18 15.30 10.02
C LYS A 32 -4.33 14.11 9.07
N LEU A 33 -3.31 13.83 8.26
CA LEU A 33 -3.34 12.71 7.30
C LEU A 33 -2.76 11.42 7.87
N HIS A 34 -2.22 11.46 9.08
CA HIS A 34 -1.76 10.24 9.74
C HIS A 34 -2.94 9.31 10.03
N VAL A 35 -2.77 8.02 9.74
CA VAL A 35 -3.85 7.02 9.89
C VAL A 35 -4.31 6.82 11.35
N GLY A 36 -3.57 7.33 12.34
CA GLY A 36 -3.88 7.21 13.76
C GLY A 36 -3.28 5.97 14.39
N TYR A 37 -3.39 5.88 15.74
CA TYR A 37 -2.78 4.84 16.55
C TYR A 37 -3.27 3.44 16.15
N GLN A 38 -4.58 3.21 16.13
CA GLN A 38 -5.17 1.90 15.83
C GLN A 38 -4.76 1.39 14.43
N SER A 39 -4.85 2.25 13.43
CA SER A 39 -4.49 1.90 12.06
C SER A 39 -2.98 1.72 11.89
N SER A 40 -2.15 2.50 12.60
CA SER A 40 -0.70 2.31 12.55
C SER A 40 -0.27 0.97 13.17
N ILE A 41 -0.89 0.56 14.27
CA ILE A 41 -0.67 -0.76 14.86
C ILE A 41 -1.14 -1.88 13.91
N LYS A 42 -2.32 -1.72 13.31
CA LYS A 42 -2.82 -2.70 12.33
C LYS A 42 -1.81 -2.94 11.22
N LEU A 43 -1.21 -1.87 10.70
CA LEU A 43 -0.22 -1.96 9.61
C LEU A 43 1.16 -2.42 10.09
N ARG A 44 1.59 -1.89 11.23
CA ARG A 44 2.98 -1.92 11.68
C ARG A 44 3.25 -2.88 12.84
N GLY A 45 2.21 -3.54 13.36
CA GLY A 45 2.30 -4.38 14.55
C GLY A 45 2.47 -3.61 15.87
N ASP A 46 2.10 -4.23 16.97
CA ASP A 46 2.24 -3.69 18.31
C ASP A 46 3.50 -4.25 19.00
N GLU A 47 4.51 -3.41 19.18
CA GLU A 47 5.77 -3.80 19.84
C GLU A 47 5.55 -4.24 21.28
N ASN A 48 4.56 -3.68 21.98
CA ASN A 48 4.24 -4.08 23.35
C ASN A 48 3.67 -5.50 23.43
N ARG A 49 3.18 -6.03 22.30
CA ARG A 49 2.70 -7.42 22.18
C ARG A 49 3.74 -8.32 21.51
N GLY A 50 4.93 -7.81 21.19
CA GLY A 50 5.96 -8.54 20.48
C GLY A 50 5.60 -8.84 19.02
N GLU A 51 4.69 -8.07 18.43
CA GLU A 51 4.26 -8.27 17.05
C GLU A 51 5.28 -7.68 16.08
N PRO A 52 5.58 -8.38 14.97
CA PRO A 52 6.45 -7.86 13.94
C PRO A 52 5.78 -6.68 13.20
N ASP A 53 6.58 -5.89 12.53
CA ASP A 53 6.08 -4.90 11.59
C ASP A 53 5.56 -5.60 10.34
N PHE A 54 4.26 -5.80 10.25
CA PHE A 54 3.62 -6.60 9.20
C PHE A 54 3.89 -6.06 7.80
N PHE A 55 3.88 -4.73 7.66
CA PHE A 55 4.11 -4.09 6.38
C PHE A 55 5.55 -4.31 5.91
N ILE A 56 6.52 -4.08 6.82
CA ILE A 56 7.94 -4.30 6.52
C ILE A 56 8.21 -5.79 6.28
N GLU A 57 7.66 -6.68 7.10
CA GLU A 57 7.88 -8.11 7.00
C GLU A 57 7.38 -8.66 5.65
N MET A 58 6.16 -8.29 5.25
CA MET A 58 5.61 -8.71 3.97
C MET A 58 6.45 -8.19 2.80
N VAL A 59 6.84 -6.91 2.84
CA VAL A 59 7.68 -6.32 1.78
C VAL A 59 9.08 -6.97 1.75
N SER A 60 9.69 -7.24 2.92
CA SER A 60 10.99 -7.90 3.00
C SER A 60 10.99 -9.27 2.34
N ARG A 61 9.92 -10.04 2.49
CA ARG A 61 9.78 -11.35 1.84
C ARG A 61 9.78 -11.29 0.32
N MET A 62 9.27 -10.21 -0.27
CA MET A 62 9.32 -10.04 -1.72
C MET A 62 10.74 -9.83 -2.25
N TYR A 63 11.66 -9.46 -1.37
CA TYR A 63 13.07 -9.21 -1.69
C TYR A 63 14.03 -10.31 -1.19
N ASP A 64 13.51 -11.32 -0.51
CA ASP A 64 14.33 -12.45 -0.06
C ASP A 64 14.64 -13.36 -1.24
N ASP A 65 15.91 -13.38 -1.63
CA ASP A 65 16.41 -14.18 -2.76
C ASP A 65 16.24 -15.70 -2.57
N ASN A 66 15.94 -16.13 -1.34
CA ASN A 66 15.65 -17.54 -1.04
C ASN A 66 14.17 -17.90 -1.23
N ILE A 67 13.31 -16.92 -1.56
CA ILE A 67 11.88 -17.16 -1.81
C ILE A 67 11.67 -17.40 -3.31
N GLU A 68 11.20 -18.60 -3.66
CA GLU A 68 10.87 -18.95 -5.04
C GLU A 68 9.82 -17.99 -5.62
N GLY A 69 10.09 -17.44 -6.79
CA GLY A 69 9.19 -16.53 -7.50
C GLY A 69 9.37 -15.04 -7.16
N SER A 70 10.22 -14.69 -6.21
CA SER A 70 10.45 -13.28 -5.84
C SER A 70 10.98 -12.44 -7.01
N GLU A 71 11.75 -13.02 -7.90
CA GLU A 71 12.28 -12.37 -9.11
C GLU A 71 11.19 -11.95 -10.11
N LYS A 72 9.97 -12.49 -9.98
CA LYS A 72 8.82 -12.13 -10.81
C LYS A 72 8.04 -10.95 -10.25
N ILE A 73 8.36 -10.48 -9.06
CA ILE A 73 7.66 -9.40 -8.39
C ILE A 73 8.39 -8.08 -8.64
N SER A 74 7.72 -7.15 -9.29
CA SER A 74 8.17 -5.76 -9.38
C SER A 74 7.44 -4.93 -8.34
N VAL A 75 8.16 -4.17 -7.54
CA VAL A 75 7.56 -3.31 -6.50
C VAL A 75 7.54 -1.87 -6.97
N ILE A 76 6.38 -1.24 -6.90
CA ILE A 76 6.20 0.18 -7.15
C ILE A 76 5.86 0.88 -5.84
N ILE A 77 6.69 1.81 -5.43
CA ILE A 77 6.41 2.68 -4.29
C ILE A 77 5.81 3.98 -4.83
N ASP A 78 4.54 4.22 -4.50
CA ASP A 78 3.85 5.49 -4.73
C ASP A 78 4.13 6.42 -3.57
N GLU A 79 4.82 7.52 -3.83
CA GLU A 79 5.21 8.51 -2.82
C GLU A 79 4.56 9.85 -3.08
N ASP A 80 4.01 10.45 -2.03
CA ASP A 80 3.77 11.88 -2.01
C ASP A 80 5.10 12.63 -1.89
N TRP A 81 5.28 13.60 -2.77
CA TRP A 81 6.55 14.31 -2.85
C TRP A 81 6.31 15.79 -3.12
N HIS A 82 5.86 16.50 -2.08
CA HIS A 82 5.34 17.86 -2.21
C HIS A 82 6.44 18.94 -2.10
N PRO A 83 6.38 19.97 -2.95
CA PRO A 83 7.11 21.20 -2.67
C PRO A 83 6.50 21.91 -1.45
N LYS A 84 7.27 22.77 -0.79
CA LYS A 84 6.80 23.55 0.39
C LYS A 84 5.54 24.40 0.11
N SER A 85 5.26 24.71 -1.14
CA SER A 85 4.11 25.52 -1.59
C SER A 85 3.09 24.68 -2.37
N CYS A 86 2.85 23.43 -1.95
CA CYS A 86 1.90 22.55 -2.64
C CYS A 86 0.48 23.08 -2.55
N VAL A 87 -0.23 23.02 -3.69
CA VAL A 87 -1.63 23.48 -3.81
C VAL A 87 -2.63 22.64 -3.01
N GLU A 88 -2.25 21.44 -2.58
CA GLU A 88 -3.08 20.56 -1.77
C GLU A 88 -3.07 20.91 -0.28
N PHE A 89 -2.06 21.63 0.21
CA PHE A 89 -1.90 21.94 1.63
C PHE A 89 -3.07 22.72 2.27
N PRO A 90 -3.73 23.67 1.58
CA PRO A 90 -4.93 24.28 2.13
C PRO A 90 -6.06 23.30 2.45
N VAL A 91 -6.14 22.19 1.71
CA VAL A 91 -7.16 21.15 1.89
C VAL A 91 -6.70 20.09 2.88
N PHE A 92 -5.51 19.53 2.65
CA PHE A 92 -5.02 18.34 3.36
C PHE A 92 -4.03 18.64 4.49
N GLY A 93 -3.50 19.89 4.58
CA GLY A 93 -2.41 20.24 5.49
C GLY A 93 -1.05 19.84 4.93
N GLU A 94 0.00 20.36 5.55
CA GLU A 94 1.38 20.04 5.17
C GLU A 94 1.70 18.58 5.50
N HIS A 95 2.22 17.85 4.52
CA HIS A 95 2.66 16.47 4.63
C HIS A 95 3.65 16.13 3.53
N CYS A 96 4.46 15.11 3.74
CA CYS A 96 5.42 14.55 2.78
C CYS A 96 6.20 15.63 2.00
N ILE A 97 6.58 16.70 2.71
CA ILE A 97 7.38 17.76 2.12
C ILE A 97 8.75 17.21 1.74
N LYS A 98 9.17 17.46 0.52
CA LYS A 98 10.46 17.05 -0.03
C LYS A 98 11.62 17.32 0.93
N GLY A 99 12.37 16.28 1.28
CA GLY A 99 13.55 16.36 2.14
C GLY A 99 13.26 16.39 3.64
N THR A 100 11.99 16.24 4.07
CA THR A 100 11.64 16.09 5.49
C THR A 100 11.61 14.63 5.91
N GLU A 101 11.66 14.39 7.22
CA GLU A 101 11.51 13.05 7.80
C GLU A 101 10.15 12.42 7.47
N GLY A 102 9.08 13.24 7.41
CA GLY A 102 7.74 12.79 7.06
C GLY A 102 7.63 12.20 5.67
N ALA A 103 8.45 12.67 4.72
CA ALA A 103 8.49 12.15 3.35
C ALA A 103 9.31 10.87 3.19
N LYS A 104 10.05 10.44 4.22
CA LYS A 104 10.82 9.19 4.17
C LYS A 104 9.93 7.97 4.41
N LEU A 105 10.42 6.82 3.98
CA LEU A 105 9.82 5.53 4.31
C LEU A 105 10.25 5.10 5.72
N PRO A 106 9.41 4.39 6.46
CA PRO A 106 9.76 3.92 7.79
C PRO A 106 10.76 2.77 7.77
N GLY A 107 11.72 2.81 8.70
CA GLY A 107 12.63 1.72 9.01
C GLY A 107 13.29 1.11 7.76
N ARG A 108 13.27 -0.21 7.68
CA ARG A 108 13.89 -0.98 6.58
C ARG A 108 13.29 -0.73 5.19
N LEU A 109 12.07 -0.19 5.09
CA LEU A 109 11.50 0.16 3.77
C LEU A 109 12.36 1.18 3.03
N GLU A 110 13.06 2.07 3.75
CA GLU A 110 13.96 3.05 3.12
C GLU A 110 15.13 2.37 2.38
N GLU A 111 15.58 1.20 2.85
CA GLU A 111 16.65 0.42 2.21
C GLU A 111 16.20 -0.11 0.84
N PHE A 112 14.93 -0.49 0.71
CA PHE A 112 14.38 -1.03 -0.54
C PHE A 112 14.25 -0.03 -1.67
N ARG A 113 14.38 1.27 -1.41
CA ARG A 113 14.38 2.30 -2.47
C ARG A 113 15.42 2.05 -3.57
N ARG A 114 16.51 1.41 -3.23
CA ARG A 114 17.64 1.13 -4.14
C ARG A 114 17.64 -0.28 -4.69
N HIS A 115 16.66 -1.08 -4.31
CA HIS A 115 16.59 -2.46 -4.78
C HIS A 115 16.26 -2.49 -6.29
N PRO A 116 16.90 -3.37 -7.09
CA PRO A 116 16.66 -3.43 -8.55
C PRO A 116 15.19 -3.66 -8.94
N GLN A 117 14.45 -4.42 -8.14
CA GLN A 117 13.02 -4.69 -8.36
C GLN A 117 12.11 -3.51 -7.98
N THR A 118 12.65 -2.45 -7.37
CA THR A 118 11.87 -1.29 -6.91
C THR A 118 11.86 -0.19 -7.95
N LYS A 119 10.66 0.33 -8.23
CA LYS A 119 10.44 1.58 -8.94
C LYS A 119 9.73 2.57 -8.03
N ILE A 120 10.10 3.84 -8.11
CA ILE A 120 9.47 4.89 -7.31
C ILE A 120 8.73 5.82 -8.26
N ILE A 121 7.44 6.01 -7.99
CA ILE A 121 6.62 7.00 -8.66
C ILE A 121 6.26 8.07 -7.65
N ARG A 122 6.62 9.32 -7.95
CA ARG A 122 6.34 10.48 -7.11
C ARG A 122 5.21 11.29 -7.69
N ALA A 123 4.20 11.54 -6.89
CA ALA A 123 3.07 12.37 -7.26
C ALA A 123 2.96 13.59 -6.33
N ASN A 124 2.45 14.69 -6.88
CA ASN A 124 2.07 15.89 -6.12
C ASN A 124 0.55 15.94 -5.90
N SER A 125 -0.12 14.83 -6.08
CA SER A 125 -1.57 14.74 -6.13
C SER A 125 -2.02 13.39 -5.58
N ILE A 126 -3.25 13.35 -5.09
CA ILE A 126 -3.91 12.11 -4.65
C ILE A 126 -4.00 11.04 -5.75
N ASN A 127 -3.77 11.40 -7.00
CA ASN A 127 -3.80 10.48 -8.12
C ASN A 127 -2.40 10.24 -8.68
N ILE A 128 -1.82 9.06 -8.41
CA ILE A 128 -0.51 8.66 -8.91
C ILE A 128 -0.41 8.72 -10.46
N ALA A 129 -1.52 8.48 -11.17
CA ALA A 129 -1.54 8.53 -12.64
C ALA A 129 -1.30 9.95 -13.20
N SER A 130 -1.39 10.99 -12.35
CA SER A 130 -0.98 12.36 -12.71
C SER A 130 0.54 12.53 -12.80
N SER A 131 1.31 11.59 -12.24
CA SER A 131 2.77 11.61 -12.35
C SER A 131 3.21 11.38 -13.80
N PRO A 132 4.12 12.22 -14.34
CA PRO A 132 4.61 12.05 -15.70
C PRO A 132 5.35 10.72 -15.93
N ASN A 133 5.80 10.08 -14.86
CA ASN A 133 6.52 8.80 -14.91
C ASN A 133 5.60 7.58 -14.80
N TYR A 134 4.31 7.76 -14.47
CA TYR A 134 3.42 6.63 -14.20
C TYR A 134 3.31 5.65 -15.38
N SER A 135 2.89 6.15 -16.52
CA SER A 135 2.72 5.30 -17.72
C SER A 135 4.03 4.68 -18.18
N LYS A 136 5.11 5.46 -18.18
CA LYS A 136 6.44 4.98 -18.56
C LYS A 136 6.93 3.85 -17.66
N THR A 137 6.75 4.00 -16.34
CA THR A 137 7.14 2.96 -15.37
C THR A 137 6.36 1.67 -15.59
N LEU A 138 5.05 1.76 -15.82
CA LEU A 138 4.24 0.58 -16.14
C LEU A 138 4.66 -0.06 -17.45
N GLU A 139 4.95 0.72 -18.49
CA GLU A 139 5.46 0.21 -19.77
C GLU A 139 6.79 -0.54 -19.62
N GLU A 140 7.71 0.03 -18.84
CA GLU A 140 9.01 -0.60 -18.57
C GLU A 140 8.84 -1.92 -17.81
N ILE A 141 7.95 -1.97 -16.83
CA ILE A 141 7.71 -3.18 -16.03
C ILE A 141 6.98 -4.24 -16.85
N CYS A 142 5.88 -3.89 -17.51
CA CYS A 142 5.07 -4.85 -18.28
C CYS A 142 5.85 -5.40 -19.48
N GLY A 143 6.71 -4.57 -20.10
CA GLY A 143 7.49 -4.99 -21.27
C GLY A 143 6.61 -5.59 -22.35
N ASN A 144 6.88 -6.84 -22.73
CA ASN A 144 6.12 -7.62 -23.72
C ASN A 144 5.12 -8.59 -23.09
N THR A 145 5.00 -8.62 -21.75
CA THR A 145 4.07 -9.51 -21.03
C THR A 145 2.63 -9.11 -21.35
N ARG A 146 1.78 -10.09 -21.64
CA ARG A 146 0.35 -9.83 -21.84
C ARG A 146 -0.28 -9.37 -20.55
N ILE A 147 -1.07 -8.31 -20.59
CA ILE A 147 -1.72 -7.74 -19.40
C ILE A 147 -2.57 -8.78 -18.65
N SER A 148 -3.20 -9.72 -19.34
CA SER A 148 -3.93 -10.84 -18.72
C SER A 148 -3.06 -11.78 -17.89
N ASN A 149 -1.75 -11.80 -18.10
CA ASN A 149 -0.80 -12.65 -17.40
C ASN A 149 -0.09 -11.90 -16.26
N ILE A 150 -0.53 -10.66 -15.99
CA ILE A 150 0.02 -9.81 -14.92
C ILE A 150 -0.99 -9.70 -13.79
N ARG A 151 -0.56 -10.06 -12.58
CA ARG A 151 -1.29 -9.76 -11.35
C ARG A 151 -0.82 -8.44 -10.76
N VAL A 152 -1.76 -7.64 -10.26
CA VAL A 152 -1.44 -6.39 -9.57
C VAL A 152 -1.93 -6.45 -8.15
N GLY A 153 -1.01 -6.35 -7.20
CA GLY A 153 -1.31 -6.23 -5.77
C GLY A 153 -1.22 -4.78 -5.32
N VAL A 154 -2.09 -4.37 -4.41
CA VAL A 154 -2.07 -3.02 -3.84
C VAL A 154 -2.23 -3.06 -2.33
N ILE A 155 -1.33 -2.38 -1.61
CA ILE A 155 -1.40 -2.15 -0.17
C ILE A 155 -1.03 -0.71 0.14
N GLY A 156 -1.44 -0.21 1.30
CA GLY A 156 -1.04 1.13 1.79
C GLY A 156 -2.19 2.04 2.18
N VAL A 157 -1.99 3.34 2.07
CA VAL A 157 -2.87 4.36 2.65
C VAL A 157 -3.11 5.54 1.70
N TRP A 158 -4.23 6.26 1.76
CA TRP A 158 -5.47 5.90 2.47
C TRP A 158 -6.35 5.01 1.60
N THR A 159 -6.94 4.00 2.18
CA THR A 159 -7.75 3.03 1.44
C THR A 159 -8.83 3.69 0.58
N HIS A 160 -9.59 4.66 1.13
CA HIS A 160 -10.71 5.33 0.47
C HIS A 160 -10.31 6.56 -0.37
N VAL A 161 -9.01 6.82 -0.51
CA VAL A 161 -8.50 7.93 -1.33
C VAL A 161 -7.46 7.39 -2.31
N LYS A 162 -6.17 7.38 -1.97
CA LYS A 162 -5.10 7.04 -2.91
C LYS A 162 -5.16 5.60 -3.40
N VAL A 163 -5.42 4.64 -2.50
CA VAL A 163 -5.60 3.23 -2.90
C VAL A 163 -6.80 3.11 -3.84
N GLU A 164 -7.95 3.71 -3.49
CA GLU A 164 -9.16 3.69 -4.32
C GLU A 164 -8.90 4.33 -5.70
N TYR A 165 -8.26 5.50 -5.76
CA TYR A 165 -7.91 6.14 -7.03
C TYR A 165 -6.99 5.27 -7.88
N LEU A 166 -5.96 4.68 -7.28
CA LEU A 166 -5.06 3.76 -7.99
C LEU A 166 -5.82 2.55 -8.55
N MET A 167 -6.67 1.92 -7.72
CA MET A 167 -7.46 0.76 -8.15
C MET A 167 -8.33 1.08 -9.37
N PHE A 168 -9.02 2.21 -9.36
CA PHE A 168 -9.83 2.62 -10.50
C PHE A 168 -9.00 2.97 -11.73
N ASN A 169 -7.84 3.60 -11.55
CA ASN A 169 -6.93 3.85 -12.68
C ASN A 169 -6.45 2.55 -13.31
N LEU A 170 -6.03 1.57 -12.52
CA LEU A 170 -5.58 0.27 -13.01
C LEU A 170 -6.70 -0.49 -13.74
N HIS A 171 -7.94 -0.31 -13.28
CA HIS A 171 -9.11 -1.00 -13.82
C HIS A 171 -9.75 -0.29 -15.03
N THR A 172 -9.50 1.01 -15.23
CA THR A 172 -10.20 1.83 -16.24
C THR A 172 -9.31 2.52 -17.25
N LEU A 173 -8.00 2.49 -17.11
CA LEU A 173 -7.06 3.11 -18.07
C LEU A 173 -6.93 2.29 -19.34
N TRP A 174 -8.06 2.10 -20.03
CA TRP A 174 -8.14 1.44 -21.33
C TRP A 174 -7.63 2.36 -22.45
N PRO A 175 -6.97 1.83 -23.47
CA PRO A 175 -6.67 0.43 -23.76
C PRO A 175 -5.33 -0.06 -23.22
N LYS A 176 -4.50 0.79 -22.64
CA LYS A 176 -3.08 0.52 -22.44
C LYS A 176 -2.78 -0.31 -21.19
N PHE A 177 -3.49 -0.04 -20.07
CA PHE A 177 -3.25 -0.66 -18.78
C PHE A 177 -4.55 -1.07 -18.07
N PHE A 178 -5.40 -1.80 -18.77
CA PHE A 178 -6.57 -2.40 -18.16
C PHE A 178 -6.17 -3.73 -17.52
N PHE A 179 -5.90 -3.70 -16.23
CA PHE A 179 -5.61 -4.91 -15.48
C PHE A 179 -6.91 -5.55 -14.97
N ASN A 180 -7.13 -6.80 -15.32
CA ASN A 180 -8.28 -7.60 -14.87
C ASN A 180 -7.96 -8.47 -13.64
N GLN A 181 -6.69 -8.63 -13.28
CA GLN A 181 -6.23 -9.34 -12.11
C GLN A 181 -5.66 -8.36 -11.09
N ILE A 182 -6.53 -7.77 -10.27
CA ILE A 182 -6.16 -6.81 -9.23
C ILE A 182 -6.59 -7.34 -7.88
N ALA A 183 -5.73 -7.24 -6.88
CA ALA A 183 -6.05 -7.58 -5.50
C ALA A 183 -5.58 -6.52 -4.51
N VAL A 184 -6.24 -6.48 -3.37
CA VAL A 184 -5.85 -5.72 -2.18
C VAL A 184 -5.72 -6.64 -0.98
N CYS A 185 -4.70 -6.41 -0.16
CA CYS A 185 -4.59 -7.03 1.15
C CYS A 185 -5.19 -6.07 2.18
N GLU A 186 -6.43 -6.34 2.64
CA GLU A 186 -7.15 -5.45 3.55
C GLU A 186 -6.39 -5.18 4.85
N PRO A 187 -5.76 -6.17 5.53
CA PRO A 187 -4.98 -5.93 6.74
C PRO A 187 -3.82 -4.95 6.56
N LEU A 188 -3.30 -4.83 5.34
CA LEU A 188 -2.20 -3.91 4.99
C LEU A 188 -2.70 -2.63 4.32
N CYS A 189 -3.98 -2.32 4.47
CA CYS A 189 -4.59 -1.06 4.05
C CYS A 189 -5.24 -0.37 5.24
N ALA A 190 -5.16 0.96 5.28
CA ALA A 190 -5.79 1.74 6.34
C ALA A 190 -6.29 3.10 5.85
N SER A 191 -7.19 3.66 6.63
CA SER A 191 -7.70 5.03 6.55
C SER A 191 -7.81 5.60 7.96
N PRO A 192 -7.77 6.92 8.13
CA PRO A 192 -7.93 7.53 9.47
C PRO A 192 -9.26 7.19 10.13
N GLN A 193 -10.32 7.00 9.33
CA GLN A 193 -11.63 6.58 9.79
C GLN A 193 -11.96 5.19 9.25
N LEU A 194 -12.32 4.28 10.17
CA LEU A 194 -12.65 2.89 9.82
C LEU A 194 -13.86 2.79 8.90
N GLU A 195 -14.84 3.66 9.06
CA GLU A 195 -16.04 3.69 8.21
C GLU A 195 -15.67 3.89 6.73
N PHE A 196 -14.82 4.86 6.42
CA PHE A 196 -14.39 5.12 5.04
C PHE A 196 -13.53 3.98 4.48
N HIS A 197 -12.68 3.37 5.31
CA HIS A 197 -11.97 2.16 4.94
C HIS A 197 -12.94 1.06 4.52
N ASN A 198 -13.93 0.75 5.36
CA ASN A 198 -14.91 -0.30 5.10
C ASN A 198 -15.76 -0.03 3.85
N VAL A 199 -16.10 1.23 3.59
CA VAL A 199 -16.81 1.63 2.36
C VAL A 199 -15.97 1.36 1.12
N ALA A 200 -14.68 1.72 1.15
CA ALA A 200 -13.76 1.45 0.04
C ALA A 200 -13.59 -0.06 -0.21
N ILE A 201 -13.41 -0.86 0.83
CA ILE A 201 -13.32 -2.32 0.73
C ILE A 201 -14.58 -2.93 0.10
N LYS A 202 -15.78 -2.46 0.49
CA LYS A 202 -17.04 -2.90 -0.13
C LYS A 202 -17.10 -2.53 -1.62
N LYS A 203 -16.64 -1.33 -1.99
CA LYS A 203 -16.55 -0.92 -3.40
C LYS A 203 -15.59 -1.81 -4.18
N PHE A 204 -14.42 -2.16 -3.65
CA PHE A 204 -13.48 -3.05 -4.33
C PHE A 204 -14.13 -4.38 -4.67
N ARG A 205 -14.82 -5.01 -3.72
CA ARG A 205 -15.58 -6.25 -3.96
C ARG A 205 -16.66 -6.09 -5.04
N LEU A 206 -17.37 -4.94 -5.04
CA LEU A 206 -18.38 -4.64 -6.07
C LEU A 206 -17.79 -4.55 -7.48
N PHE A 207 -16.57 -4.04 -7.61
CA PHE A 207 -15.85 -3.94 -8.88
C PHE A 207 -15.02 -5.19 -9.21
N ASN A 208 -15.29 -6.31 -8.56
CA ASN A 208 -14.61 -7.59 -8.78
C ASN A 208 -13.09 -7.55 -8.56
N ILE A 209 -12.65 -6.65 -7.67
CA ILE A 209 -11.28 -6.62 -7.18
C ILE A 209 -11.17 -7.65 -6.06
N HIS A 210 -10.17 -8.51 -6.12
CA HIS A 210 -9.92 -9.50 -5.07
C HIS A 210 -9.53 -8.81 -3.77
N VAL A 211 -10.24 -9.12 -2.68
CA VAL A 211 -9.94 -8.58 -1.35
C VAL A 211 -9.54 -9.74 -0.45
N TYR A 212 -8.27 -9.76 -0.08
CA TYR A 212 -7.73 -10.69 0.90
C TYR A 212 -7.86 -10.09 2.29
N ASP A 213 -8.45 -10.81 3.21
CA ASP A 213 -8.57 -10.47 4.63
C ASP A 213 -7.47 -11.13 5.48
N ASN A 214 -6.60 -11.89 4.85
CA ASN A 214 -5.49 -12.60 5.46
C ASN A 214 -4.18 -12.35 4.68
N ILE A 215 -3.11 -11.98 5.41
CA ILE A 215 -1.80 -11.68 4.81
C ILE A 215 -1.15 -12.93 4.22
N ASP A 216 -1.24 -14.09 4.90
CA ASP A 216 -0.63 -15.34 4.42
C ASP A 216 -1.27 -15.82 3.12
N GLN A 217 -2.60 -15.72 3.04
CA GLN A 217 -3.30 -16.04 1.79
C GLN A 217 -2.91 -15.09 0.66
N TYR A 218 -2.84 -13.79 0.95
CA TYR A 218 -2.38 -12.82 -0.04
C TYR A 218 -0.97 -13.12 -0.54
N CYS A 219 -0.05 -13.42 0.37
CA CYS A 219 1.33 -13.75 0.01
C CYS A 219 1.41 -15.03 -0.82
N SER A 220 0.74 -16.11 -0.39
CA SER A 220 0.84 -17.40 -1.05
C SER A 220 0.04 -17.49 -2.36
N GLU A 221 -1.23 -17.04 -2.35
CA GLU A 221 -2.12 -17.22 -3.49
C GLU A 221 -1.96 -16.12 -4.54
N TRP A 222 -1.72 -14.86 -4.09
CA TRP A 222 -1.64 -13.73 -5.00
C TRP A 222 -0.21 -13.42 -5.44
N LEU A 223 0.71 -13.30 -4.49
CA LEU A 223 2.11 -12.99 -4.80
C LEU A 223 2.93 -14.22 -5.20
N GLY A 224 2.46 -15.44 -4.89
CA GLY A 224 3.18 -16.67 -5.17
C GLY A 224 4.39 -16.89 -4.27
N LEU A 225 4.40 -16.26 -3.08
CA LEU A 225 5.44 -16.44 -2.09
C LEU A 225 5.21 -17.71 -1.28
N ASN A 226 6.26 -18.45 -0.95
CA ASN A 226 6.15 -19.63 -0.09
C ASN A 226 5.60 -19.23 1.28
N SER A 227 4.56 -19.91 1.73
CA SER A 227 3.92 -19.71 3.03
C SER A 227 4.82 -20.23 4.16
N GLN A 228 5.74 -19.40 4.62
CA GLN A 228 6.26 -19.55 5.97
C GLN A 228 5.35 -18.72 6.87
N ASN A 229 4.55 -19.39 7.67
CA ASN A 229 3.55 -18.84 8.56
C ASN A 229 3.90 -17.45 9.08
N PHE A 230 3.15 -16.41 8.62
CA PHE A 230 2.85 -15.29 9.49
C PHE A 230 1.93 -15.89 10.56
N SER A 231 2.44 -16.49 11.61
CA SER A 231 1.65 -17.07 12.67
C SER A 231 0.97 -15.97 13.50
N ILE A 232 0.14 -15.18 12.82
CA ILE A 232 -0.62 -14.10 13.39
C ILE A 232 -2.06 -14.36 12.98
N THR A 233 -2.72 -15.10 13.81
CA THR A 233 -4.17 -15.14 13.83
C THR A 233 -4.65 -13.73 14.13
N LEU A 234 -4.98 -12.98 13.09
CA LEU A 234 -5.65 -11.69 13.20
C LEU A 234 -7.12 -11.90 13.62
N ASP A 235 -7.35 -12.63 14.71
CA ASP A 235 -8.58 -12.53 15.50
C ASP A 235 -8.59 -11.19 16.24
N ARG A 236 -8.38 -10.12 15.48
CA ARG A 236 -8.56 -8.77 16.00
C ARG A 236 -9.98 -8.34 15.70
N HIS A 237 -10.85 -8.56 16.64
CA HIS A 237 -11.96 -7.65 16.83
C HIS A 237 -11.32 -6.27 16.99
N LEU A 238 -11.46 -5.43 15.96
CA LEU A 238 -11.12 -4.01 16.05
C LEU A 238 -11.99 -3.49 17.18
N GLU A 239 -11.39 -3.23 18.34
CA GLU A 239 -12.04 -2.43 19.38
C GLU A 239 -12.52 -1.15 18.71
N GLU A 240 -13.73 -0.72 19.04
CA GLU A 240 -14.28 0.51 18.47
C GLU A 240 -13.26 1.63 18.63
N PRO A 241 -13.12 2.53 17.63
CA PRO A 241 -12.18 3.63 17.70
C PRO A 241 -12.42 4.40 18.99
N ASP A 242 -11.35 4.68 19.74
CA ASP A 242 -11.43 5.55 20.91
C ASP A 242 -12.14 6.86 20.48
N ALA A 243 -13.11 7.32 21.27
CA ALA A 243 -13.90 8.51 20.97
C ALA A 243 -13.03 9.77 20.71
N ASP A 244 -11.79 9.78 21.18
CA ASP A 244 -10.80 10.84 20.93
C ASP A 244 -10.25 10.88 19.48
N ASP A 245 -10.43 9.82 18.70
CA ASP A 245 -10.03 9.78 17.28
C ASP A 245 -11.10 10.38 16.33
N LEU A 246 -12.31 10.64 16.84
CA LEU A 246 -13.45 11.13 16.05
C LEU A 246 -13.58 12.66 15.99
N ASP A 247 -12.94 13.38 16.90
CA ASP A 247 -13.06 14.85 17.02
C ASP A 247 -11.71 15.56 16.73
N ARG A 248 -11.25 15.55 15.46
CA ARG A 248 -10.42 16.70 14.97
C ARG A 248 -10.07 16.61 13.48
#